data_80eb52c8231b355d91f48a547fa1e8ca
#
_entry.id   80eb52c8231b355d91f48a547fa1e8ca
#
_cell.length_a   1.000
_cell.length_b   1.000
_cell.length_c   1.000
_cell.angle_alpha   90.00
_cell.angle_beta   90.00
_cell.angle_gamma   90.00
#
_symmetry.space_group_name_H-M   'P 1'
#
loop_
_entity.id
_entity.type
_entity.pdbx_description
1 polymer ?
#
loop_
_entity_poly.entity_id
_entity_poly.type
_entity_poly.pdbx_seq_one_letter_code
_entity_poly.pdbx_strand_id
1 'polypeptide(L)'
;IVYRTLGSKHGPITRLMSPSDLGEHLKPFVFLDHFEAESSSFGGFGMHPHSGIATLKWMMQGSASYEDTTGKEGVLPEGGVEWMQAGGGVWHSSSPTAGTPMRGFQLWVALPPTHENAAAYSSYMAPEAIPQVGPARVLLGQYGDAKSTVAPPSDMNYLAVNLKAGESWTYLPPAGHTVAWAALSRGTVAVGELADAPMTAGEMVVFDQSAGGISFKALENSEFVLGSAVQHPHDLVLGRYSVHTNPQA
;
A
#
# COMPACT_ATOMS: atom_id res chain seq x y z
N ILE A 1 -0.92 -2.15 19.46
CA ILE A 1 -1.59 -2.98 18.43
C ILE A 1 -2.97 -3.35 18.96
N VAL A 2 -4.02 -3.07 18.19
CA VAL A 2 -5.42 -3.39 18.53
C VAL A 2 -5.98 -4.53 17.68
N TYR A 3 -5.35 -4.84 16.56
CA TYR A 3 -5.76 -5.94 15.69
C TYR A 3 -4.56 -6.54 14.95
N ARG A 4 -4.63 -7.83 14.64
CA ARG A 4 -3.65 -8.60 13.87
C ARG A 4 -4.34 -9.53 12.88
N THR A 5 -3.76 -9.70 11.70
CA THR A 5 -4.26 -10.65 10.70
C THR A 5 -3.13 -11.20 9.82
N LEU A 6 -3.26 -12.44 9.41
CA LEU A 6 -2.48 -13.05 8.33
C LEU A 6 -3.23 -12.98 7.00
N GLY A 7 -4.42 -12.37 7.01
CA GLY A 7 -5.26 -12.25 5.83
C GLY A 7 -5.80 -13.57 5.28
N SER A 8 -6.20 -13.54 4.02
CA SER A 8 -6.72 -14.70 3.29
C SER A 8 -5.89 -14.94 2.04
N LYS A 9 -5.36 -16.15 1.90
CA LYS A 9 -4.50 -16.53 0.77
C LYS A 9 -5.30 -17.03 -0.43
N HIS A 10 -5.04 -16.47 -1.60
CA HIS A 10 -5.65 -16.82 -2.89
C HIS A 10 -4.54 -17.01 -3.93
N GLY A 11 -4.01 -18.21 -4.05
CA GLY A 11 -2.85 -18.49 -4.91
C GLY A 11 -1.62 -17.66 -4.47
N PRO A 12 -1.05 -16.84 -5.37
CA PRO A 12 0.12 -16.01 -5.04
C PRO A 12 -0.23 -14.73 -4.26
N ILE A 13 -1.51 -14.47 -3.99
CA ILE A 13 -1.99 -13.25 -3.34
C ILE A 13 -2.46 -13.56 -1.94
N THR A 14 -2.05 -12.74 -0.98
CA THR A 14 -2.61 -12.71 0.38
C THR A 14 -3.34 -11.39 0.57
N ARG A 15 -4.69 -11.45 0.66
CA ARG A 15 -5.55 -10.32 0.95
C ARG A 15 -5.49 -10.00 2.44
N LEU A 16 -4.84 -8.89 2.80
CA LEU A 16 -4.68 -8.44 4.18
C LEU A 16 -5.81 -7.51 4.65
N MET A 17 -6.43 -6.78 3.71
CA MET A 17 -7.50 -5.84 3.97
C MET A 17 -8.42 -5.75 2.77
N SER A 18 -9.73 -5.72 2.99
CA SER A 18 -10.77 -5.46 1.97
C SER A 18 -11.63 -4.27 2.37
N PRO A 19 -12.32 -3.62 1.41
CA PRO A 19 -13.21 -2.50 1.72
C PRO A 19 -14.39 -2.86 2.63
N SER A 20 -14.78 -4.15 2.65
CA SER A 20 -15.87 -4.67 3.47
C SER A 20 -15.46 -5.18 4.86
N ASP A 21 -14.18 -5.07 5.20
CA ASP A 21 -13.64 -5.48 6.50
C ASP A 21 -12.76 -4.38 7.11
N LEU A 22 -11.47 -4.58 7.26
CA LEU A 22 -10.56 -3.59 7.84
C LEU A 22 -10.55 -2.25 7.08
N GLY A 23 -10.81 -2.23 5.78
CA GLY A 23 -10.87 -1.01 4.98
C GLY A 23 -11.95 -0.03 5.45
N GLU A 24 -13.08 -0.50 5.99
CA GLU A 24 -14.10 0.37 6.59
C GLU A 24 -13.56 1.14 7.81
N HIS A 25 -12.66 0.52 8.56
CA HIS A 25 -12.08 1.10 9.77
C HIS A 25 -10.80 1.89 9.50
N LEU A 26 -10.08 1.55 8.44
CA LEU A 26 -8.76 2.12 8.09
C LEU A 26 -8.82 3.10 6.92
N LYS A 27 -10.02 3.44 6.44
CA LYS A 27 -10.19 4.42 5.36
C LYS A 27 -9.47 5.75 5.67
N PRO A 28 -8.71 6.30 4.73
CA PRO A 28 -8.76 6.10 3.28
C PRO A 28 -8.10 4.83 2.72
N PHE A 29 -7.36 4.06 3.51
CA PHE A 29 -6.80 2.78 3.06
C PHE A 29 -7.89 1.72 3.09
N VAL A 30 -8.31 1.21 1.92
CA VAL A 30 -9.49 0.34 1.84
C VAL A 30 -9.18 -1.07 1.38
N PHE A 31 -7.96 -1.33 0.91
CA PHE A 31 -7.59 -2.64 0.36
C PHE A 31 -6.07 -2.80 0.39
N LEU A 32 -5.60 -3.97 0.80
CA LEU A 32 -4.18 -4.31 0.76
C LEU A 32 -3.99 -5.78 0.38
N ASP A 33 -3.31 -6.02 -0.73
CA ASP A 33 -2.80 -7.32 -1.12
C ASP A 33 -1.28 -7.36 -1.00
N HIS A 34 -0.76 -8.41 -0.38
CA HIS A 34 0.62 -8.84 -0.54
C HIS A 34 0.66 -9.92 -1.60
N PHE A 35 1.42 -9.73 -2.66
CA PHE A 35 1.61 -10.73 -3.70
C PHE A 35 3.04 -11.26 -3.68
N GLU A 36 3.16 -12.58 -3.82
CA GLU A 36 4.45 -13.28 -3.95
C GLU A 36 4.25 -14.46 -4.90
N ALA A 37 4.94 -14.44 -6.04
CA ALA A 37 4.79 -15.46 -7.08
C ALA A 37 6.11 -15.75 -7.78
N GLU A 38 6.32 -17.02 -8.10
CA GLU A 38 7.24 -17.40 -9.16
C GLU A 38 6.61 -17.06 -10.52
N SER A 39 7.38 -16.47 -11.42
CA SER A 39 6.88 -16.00 -12.72
C SER A 39 6.17 -17.08 -13.57
N SER A 40 6.53 -18.34 -13.38
CA SER A 40 5.93 -19.47 -14.07
C SER A 40 4.53 -19.86 -13.58
N SER A 41 4.13 -19.39 -12.39
CA SER A 41 2.87 -19.77 -11.72
C SER A 41 1.79 -18.70 -11.77
N PHE A 42 2.11 -17.49 -12.21
CA PHE A 42 1.19 -16.35 -12.21
C PHE A 42 1.17 -15.65 -13.58
N GLY A 43 0.01 -15.73 -14.25
CA GLY A 43 -0.19 -15.10 -15.56
C GLY A 43 -0.43 -13.59 -15.52
N GLY A 44 -0.41 -12.97 -14.34
CA GLY A 44 -0.68 -11.54 -14.17
C GLY A 44 -2.15 -11.22 -13.95
N PHE A 45 -2.42 -9.90 -13.95
CA PHE A 45 -3.78 -9.36 -13.89
C PHE A 45 -4.18 -8.88 -15.30
N GLY A 46 -5.13 -9.59 -15.92
CA GLY A 46 -5.71 -9.15 -17.18
C GLY A 46 -6.38 -7.78 -17.07
N MET A 47 -6.77 -7.23 -18.22
CA MET A 47 -7.43 -5.92 -18.29
C MET A 47 -8.70 -5.89 -17.42
N HIS A 48 -8.73 -5.00 -16.43
CA HIS A 48 -9.85 -4.84 -15.49
C HIS A 48 -10.03 -3.37 -15.10
N PRO A 49 -11.27 -2.95 -14.71
CA PRO A 49 -11.57 -1.55 -14.42
C PRO A 49 -11.37 -1.22 -12.94
N HIS A 50 -11.20 0.10 -12.68
CA HIS A 50 -11.38 0.71 -11.36
C HIS A 50 -12.10 2.04 -11.50
N SER A 51 -12.87 2.43 -10.45
CA SER A 51 -13.41 3.79 -10.29
C SER A 51 -13.56 4.15 -8.81
N GLY A 52 -13.58 5.45 -8.48
CA GLY A 52 -13.73 5.95 -7.12
C GLY A 52 -12.53 5.72 -6.20
N ILE A 53 -11.48 5.07 -6.66
CA ILE A 53 -10.28 4.77 -5.90
C ILE A 53 -9.01 5.23 -6.62
N ALA A 54 -7.92 5.30 -5.87
CA ALA A 54 -6.58 5.23 -6.44
C ALA A 54 -5.92 3.92 -6.02
N THR A 55 -5.06 3.38 -6.89
CA THR A 55 -4.26 2.19 -6.59
C THR A 55 -2.78 2.56 -6.52
N LEU A 56 -2.05 1.93 -5.60
CA LEU A 56 -0.60 2.03 -5.53
C LEU A 56 -0.02 0.62 -5.50
N LYS A 57 0.82 0.29 -6.49
CA LYS A 57 1.61 -0.94 -6.52
C LYS A 57 3.06 -0.60 -6.23
N TRP A 58 3.66 -1.33 -5.29
CA TRP A 58 5.09 -1.27 -5.04
C TRP A 58 5.74 -2.62 -5.30
N MET A 59 6.69 -2.63 -6.25
CA MET A 59 7.45 -3.81 -6.64
C MET A 59 8.65 -3.98 -5.71
N MET A 60 8.58 -4.88 -4.75
CA MET A 60 9.69 -5.18 -3.83
C MET A 60 10.76 -6.06 -4.49
N GLN A 61 10.34 -6.94 -5.41
CA GLN A 61 11.20 -7.86 -6.13
C GLN A 61 10.62 -8.13 -7.51
N GLY A 62 11.49 -8.26 -8.51
CA GLY A 62 11.12 -8.55 -9.88
C GLY A 62 10.58 -7.34 -10.62
N SER A 63 9.88 -7.58 -11.72
CA SER A 63 9.30 -6.53 -12.57
C SER A 63 8.01 -7.01 -13.22
N ALA A 64 7.15 -6.07 -13.60
CA ALA A 64 5.90 -6.35 -14.29
C ALA A 64 5.68 -5.36 -15.43
N SER A 65 5.19 -5.87 -16.57
CA SER A 65 4.65 -5.00 -17.61
C SER A 65 3.33 -4.39 -17.14
N TYR A 66 3.04 -3.20 -17.62
CA TYR A 66 1.77 -2.51 -17.36
C TYR A 66 1.26 -1.83 -18.62
N GLU A 67 -0.06 -1.69 -18.68
CA GLU A 67 -0.80 -0.96 -19.69
C GLU A 67 -2.08 -0.41 -19.07
N ASP A 68 -2.46 0.83 -19.38
CA ASP A 68 -3.70 1.44 -18.91
C ASP A 68 -4.36 2.34 -19.97
N THR A 69 -5.65 2.65 -19.76
CA THR A 69 -6.44 3.48 -20.68
C THR A 69 -6.16 4.98 -20.56
N THR A 70 -5.22 5.41 -19.73
CA THR A 70 -4.66 6.79 -19.79
C THR A 70 -3.58 6.92 -20.88
N GLY A 71 -3.26 5.81 -21.56
CA GLY A 71 -2.24 5.72 -22.61
C GLY A 71 -0.84 5.47 -22.09
N LYS A 72 -0.71 4.94 -20.88
CA LYS A 72 0.57 4.54 -20.30
C LYS A 72 0.81 3.06 -20.48
N GLU A 73 2.02 2.71 -20.94
CA GLU A 73 2.51 1.34 -21.05
C GLU A 73 4.01 1.28 -20.73
N GLY A 74 4.49 0.15 -20.25
CA GLY A 74 5.90 -0.02 -19.95
C GLY A 74 6.18 -1.21 -19.02
N VAL A 75 7.33 -1.14 -18.36
CA VAL A 75 7.75 -2.13 -17.35
C VAL A 75 8.01 -1.40 -16.04
N LEU A 76 7.33 -1.81 -14.98
CA LEU A 76 7.59 -1.37 -13.62
C LEU A 76 8.71 -2.24 -13.05
N PRO A 77 9.91 -1.68 -12.79
CA PRO A 77 11.04 -2.45 -12.29
C PRO A 77 10.94 -2.72 -10.79
N GLU A 78 11.83 -3.58 -10.30
CA GLU A 78 12.06 -3.76 -8.87
C GLU A 78 12.35 -2.43 -8.17
N GLY A 79 11.71 -2.20 -7.03
CA GLY A 79 11.75 -0.94 -6.30
C GLY A 79 10.90 0.18 -6.89
N GLY A 80 10.28 -0.02 -8.05
CA GLY A 80 9.40 0.96 -8.69
C GLY A 80 8.00 1.02 -8.08
N VAL A 81 7.32 2.13 -8.33
CA VAL A 81 5.95 2.40 -7.86
C VAL A 81 5.06 2.79 -9.01
N GLU A 82 3.91 2.15 -9.10
CA GLU A 82 2.77 2.56 -9.92
C GLU A 82 1.76 3.26 -9.03
N TRP A 83 1.38 4.49 -9.40
CA TRP A 83 0.21 5.18 -8.88
C TRP A 83 -0.80 5.38 -10.00
N MET A 84 -2.04 4.97 -9.75
CA MET A 84 -3.13 5.15 -10.69
C MET A 84 -4.37 5.67 -9.95
N GLN A 85 -4.70 6.95 -10.16
CA GLN A 85 -5.95 7.53 -9.68
C GLN A 85 -7.03 7.24 -10.71
N ALA A 86 -7.94 6.33 -10.39
CA ALA A 86 -8.96 5.88 -11.32
C ALA A 86 -10.04 6.95 -11.57
N GLY A 87 -10.36 7.76 -10.54
CA GLY A 87 -11.40 8.77 -10.67
C GLY A 87 -12.71 8.16 -11.18
N GLY A 88 -13.27 8.72 -12.26
CA GLY A 88 -14.49 8.24 -12.91
C GLY A 88 -14.35 6.93 -13.69
N GLY A 89 -13.13 6.43 -13.86
CA GLY A 89 -12.88 5.12 -14.47
C GLY A 89 -11.58 5.00 -15.24
N VAL A 90 -10.92 3.87 -15.07
CA VAL A 90 -9.72 3.46 -15.82
C VAL A 90 -9.70 1.95 -15.94
N TRP A 91 -9.19 1.43 -17.06
CA TRP A 91 -8.86 0.02 -17.23
C TRP A 91 -7.36 -0.13 -17.24
N HIS A 92 -6.87 -1.19 -16.60
CA HIS A 92 -5.45 -1.51 -16.62
C HIS A 92 -5.18 -3.00 -16.57
N SER A 93 -3.96 -3.36 -16.95
CA SER A 93 -3.44 -4.73 -16.85
C SER A 93 -2.02 -4.70 -16.32
N SER A 94 -1.58 -5.83 -15.77
CA SER A 94 -0.21 -6.02 -15.32
C SER A 94 0.18 -7.48 -15.37
N SER A 95 1.33 -7.79 -15.96
CA SER A 95 1.83 -9.14 -16.07
C SER A 95 3.29 -9.24 -15.60
N PRO A 96 3.67 -10.28 -14.84
CA PRO A 96 5.06 -10.46 -14.43
C PRO A 96 5.97 -10.60 -15.66
N THR A 97 7.17 -10.04 -15.55
CA THR A 97 8.21 -10.29 -16.55
C THR A 97 8.65 -11.75 -16.45
N ALA A 98 8.66 -12.44 -17.57
CA ALA A 98 8.98 -13.87 -17.63
C ALA A 98 10.35 -14.18 -17.02
N GLY A 99 10.41 -15.27 -16.25
CA GLY A 99 11.65 -15.82 -15.70
C GLY A 99 12.11 -15.22 -14.37
N THR A 100 11.39 -14.26 -13.79
CA THR A 100 11.74 -13.67 -12.49
C THR A 100 10.61 -13.81 -11.47
N PRO A 101 10.92 -14.21 -10.22
CA PRO A 101 9.95 -14.12 -9.13
C PRO A 101 9.52 -12.66 -8.92
N MET A 102 8.27 -12.45 -8.52
CA MET A 102 7.78 -11.12 -8.18
C MET A 102 7.20 -11.10 -6.77
N ARG A 103 7.40 -9.99 -6.06
CA ARG A 103 6.87 -9.75 -4.73
C ARG A 103 6.59 -8.26 -4.52
N GLY A 104 5.52 -7.96 -3.83
CA GLY A 104 5.17 -6.56 -3.56
C GLY A 104 3.82 -6.40 -2.90
N PHE A 105 3.36 -5.16 -2.85
CA PHE A 105 2.06 -4.79 -2.30
C PHE A 105 1.23 -4.02 -3.32
N GLN A 106 -0.08 -4.29 -3.30
CA GLN A 106 -1.11 -3.51 -3.99
C GLN A 106 -2.02 -2.89 -2.94
N LEU A 107 -2.04 -1.57 -2.87
CA LEU A 107 -2.88 -0.77 -1.99
C LEU A 107 -3.98 -0.10 -2.80
N TRP A 108 -5.22 -0.01 -2.24
CA TRP A 108 -6.24 0.91 -2.73
C TRP A 108 -6.52 1.99 -1.69
N VAL A 109 -6.70 3.20 -2.21
CA VAL A 109 -7.05 4.39 -1.44
C VAL A 109 -8.40 4.89 -1.92
N ALA A 110 -9.36 5.05 -1.00
CA ALA A 110 -10.65 5.68 -1.30
C ALA A 110 -10.45 7.16 -1.62
N LEU A 111 -11.03 7.61 -2.73
CA LEU A 111 -10.95 9.00 -3.14
C LEU A 111 -12.01 9.86 -2.44
N PRO A 112 -11.71 11.12 -2.09
CA PRO A 112 -12.74 12.05 -1.63
C PRO A 112 -13.69 12.42 -2.78
N PRO A 113 -14.91 12.96 -2.47
CA PRO A 113 -15.91 13.32 -3.47
C PRO A 113 -15.40 14.22 -4.60
N THR A 114 -14.38 15.04 -4.31
CA THR A 114 -13.76 15.95 -5.30
C THR A 114 -12.90 15.23 -6.34
N HIS A 115 -12.53 13.96 -6.08
CA HIS A 115 -11.63 13.18 -6.94
C HIS A 115 -12.25 11.88 -7.45
N GLU A 116 -13.29 11.35 -6.81
CA GLU A 116 -13.86 10.04 -7.15
C GLU A 116 -14.44 9.93 -8.57
N ASN A 117 -14.82 11.07 -9.17
CA ASN A 117 -15.30 11.18 -10.56
C ASN A 117 -14.41 12.06 -11.44
N ALA A 118 -13.22 12.45 -10.97
CA ALA A 118 -12.27 13.22 -11.76
C ALA A 118 -11.70 12.40 -12.93
N ALA A 119 -11.05 13.07 -13.87
CA ALA A 119 -10.32 12.39 -14.94
C ALA A 119 -9.23 11.46 -14.36
N ALA A 120 -9.14 10.25 -14.88
CA ALA A 120 -8.12 9.29 -14.49
C ALA A 120 -6.73 9.78 -14.91
N TYR A 121 -5.73 9.47 -14.09
CA TYR A 121 -4.32 9.63 -14.45
C TYR A 121 -3.45 8.58 -13.79
N SER A 122 -2.33 8.26 -14.43
CA SER A 122 -1.33 7.33 -13.91
C SER A 122 0.05 7.98 -13.83
N SER A 123 0.84 7.57 -12.85
CA SER A 123 2.24 7.96 -12.68
C SER A 123 3.07 6.75 -12.29
N TYR A 124 4.18 6.57 -12.97
CA TYR A 124 5.10 5.45 -12.74
C TYR A 124 6.44 6.03 -12.29
N MET A 125 6.89 5.64 -11.11
CA MET A 125 8.13 6.14 -10.51
C MET A 125 9.20 5.05 -10.55
N ALA A 126 10.34 5.39 -11.14
CA ALA A 126 11.53 4.55 -11.05
C ALA A 126 12.06 4.52 -9.60
N PRO A 127 12.78 3.46 -9.21
CA PRO A 127 13.31 3.32 -7.85
C PRO A 127 14.11 4.53 -7.35
N GLU A 128 14.87 5.16 -8.26
CA GLU A 128 15.72 6.31 -7.97
C GLU A 128 14.94 7.60 -7.70
N ALA A 129 13.69 7.67 -8.18
CA ALA A 129 12.81 8.82 -7.99
C ALA A 129 12.05 8.78 -6.66
N ILE A 130 12.12 7.66 -5.91
CA ILE A 130 11.42 7.49 -4.64
C ILE A 130 12.28 8.06 -3.51
N PRO A 131 11.84 9.14 -2.84
CA PRO A 131 12.60 9.76 -1.78
C PRO A 131 12.75 8.84 -0.57
N GLN A 132 13.86 8.96 0.17
CA GLN A 132 14.16 8.13 1.33
C GLN A 132 14.70 8.97 2.49
N VAL A 133 14.25 8.64 3.71
CA VAL A 133 14.80 9.17 4.97
C VAL A 133 15.07 8.00 5.91
N GLY A 134 16.34 7.80 6.26
CA GLY A 134 16.75 6.66 7.07
C GLY A 134 16.34 5.33 6.41
N PRO A 135 15.65 4.44 7.15
CA PRO A 135 15.22 3.15 6.60
C PRO A 135 13.92 3.25 5.77
N ALA A 136 13.25 4.42 5.72
CA ALA A 136 11.94 4.59 5.10
C ALA A 136 12.02 5.25 3.72
N ARG A 137 11.48 4.60 2.70
CA ARG A 137 11.17 5.17 1.38
C ARG A 137 9.75 5.73 1.39
N VAL A 138 9.55 6.93 0.86
CA VAL A 138 8.25 7.61 0.85
C VAL A 138 7.53 7.29 -0.46
N LEU A 139 6.66 6.29 -0.43
CA LEU A 139 5.88 5.86 -1.59
C LEU A 139 4.75 6.86 -1.89
N LEU A 140 4.11 7.40 -0.84
CA LEU A 140 3.05 8.40 -0.92
C LEU A 140 3.10 9.32 0.31
N GLY A 141 2.83 10.61 0.12
CA GLY A 141 2.83 11.60 1.20
C GLY A 141 4.20 12.18 1.52
N GLN A 142 4.48 12.42 2.80
CA GLN A 142 5.72 13.06 3.27
C GLN A 142 6.19 12.43 4.58
N TYR A 143 7.51 12.23 4.71
CA TYR A 143 8.14 11.80 5.96
C TYR A 143 9.47 12.53 6.13
N GLY A 144 9.63 13.24 7.27
CA GLY A 144 10.76 14.17 7.44
C GLY A 144 10.78 15.19 6.31
N ASP A 145 11.95 15.39 5.70
CA ASP A 145 12.14 16.30 4.58
C ASP A 145 11.86 15.66 3.21
N ALA A 146 11.57 14.35 3.18
CA ALA A 146 11.28 13.62 1.95
C ALA A 146 9.78 13.68 1.63
N LYS A 147 9.46 14.03 0.38
CA LYS A 147 8.10 14.10 -0.15
C LYS A 147 8.00 13.30 -1.44
N SER A 148 7.00 12.41 -1.52
CA SER A 148 6.69 11.70 -2.77
C SER A 148 6.36 12.69 -3.90
N THR A 149 6.74 12.33 -5.12
CA THR A 149 6.36 13.09 -6.32
C THR A 149 4.86 12.98 -6.64
N VAL A 150 4.20 11.95 -6.10
CA VAL A 150 2.74 11.79 -6.19
C VAL A 150 2.09 12.50 -5.01
N ALA A 151 1.20 13.45 -5.33
CA ALA A 151 0.38 14.10 -4.31
C ALA A 151 -0.74 13.15 -3.85
N PRO A 152 -0.86 12.86 -2.55
CA PRO A 152 -1.96 12.03 -2.05
C PRO A 152 -3.29 12.80 -2.17
N PRO A 153 -4.42 12.08 -2.39
CA PRO A 153 -5.75 12.72 -2.54
C PRO A 153 -6.31 13.28 -1.22
N SER A 154 -5.75 12.88 -0.09
CA SER A 154 -6.01 13.37 1.27
C SER A 154 -4.76 13.23 2.11
N ASP A 155 -4.79 13.74 3.36
CA ASP A 155 -3.63 13.71 4.24
C ASP A 155 -3.30 12.29 4.70
N MET A 156 -2.25 11.71 4.10
CA MET A 156 -1.81 10.34 4.34
C MET A 156 -0.34 10.13 3.99
N ASN A 157 0.25 9.12 4.62
CA ASN A 157 1.57 8.60 4.31
C ASN A 157 1.51 7.10 4.02
N TYR A 158 2.27 6.65 3.02
CA TYR A 158 2.55 5.25 2.78
C TYR A 158 4.04 5.08 2.57
N LEU A 159 4.67 4.32 3.45
CA LEU A 159 6.11 4.15 3.53
C LEU A 159 6.49 2.68 3.29
N ALA A 160 7.62 2.46 2.64
CA ALA A 160 8.30 1.17 2.59
C ALA A 160 9.53 1.24 3.49
N VAL A 161 9.64 0.31 4.43
CA VAL A 161 10.65 0.34 5.48
C VAL A 161 11.51 -0.93 5.45
N ASN A 162 12.83 -0.73 5.46
CA ASN A 162 13.82 -1.81 5.54
C ASN A 162 14.66 -1.62 6.80
N LEU A 163 14.64 -2.61 7.70
CA LEU A 163 15.46 -2.63 8.90
C LEU A 163 16.38 -3.86 8.88
N LYS A 164 17.64 -3.65 9.22
CA LYS A 164 18.58 -4.75 9.48
C LYS A 164 18.32 -5.35 10.85
N ALA A 165 18.69 -6.61 11.03
CA ALA A 165 18.63 -7.26 12.33
C ALA A 165 19.28 -6.40 13.42
N GLY A 166 18.54 -6.17 14.52
CA GLY A 166 18.95 -5.34 15.65
C GLY A 166 18.67 -3.85 15.50
N GLU A 167 18.34 -3.35 14.29
CA GLU A 167 17.98 -1.95 14.10
C GLU A 167 16.63 -1.61 14.73
N SER A 168 16.54 -0.40 15.27
CA SER A 168 15.30 0.19 15.78
C SER A 168 14.97 1.46 15.01
N TRP A 169 13.68 1.68 14.78
CA TRP A 169 13.15 2.87 14.13
C TRP A 169 11.82 3.26 14.75
N THR A 170 11.60 4.55 14.93
CA THR A 170 10.34 5.07 15.45
C THR A 170 9.67 5.96 14.41
N TYR A 171 8.46 5.61 14.02
CA TYR A 171 7.60 6.43 13.19
C TYR A 171 6.80 7.39 14.06
N LEU A 172 6.87 8.67 13.75
CA LEU A 172 6.03 9.70 14.37
C LEU A 172 4.95 10.10 13.36
N PRO A 173 3.68 9.67 13.55
CA PRO A 173 2.60 10.09 12.67
C PRO A 173 2.45 11.61 12.65
N PRO A 174 2.19 12.25 11.49
CA PRO A 174 1.82 13.66 11.44
C PRO A 174 0.59 13.96 12.30
N ALA A 175 0.47 15.22 12.72
CA ALA A 175 -0.68 15.67 13.49
C ALA A 175 -1.99 15.41 12.72
N GLY A 176 -2.98 14.83 13.38
CA GLY A 176 -4.27 14.48 12.77
C GLY A 176 -4.35 13.08 12.15
N HIS A 177 -3.22 12.39 11.94
CA HIS A 177 -3.23 10.99 11.52
C HIS A 177 -3.71 10.11 12.68
N THR A 178 -4.94 9.65 12.61
CA THR A 178 -5.57 8.77 13.60
C THR A 178 -5.68 7.32 13.12
N VAL A 179 -5.41 7.08 11.85
CA VAL A 179 -5.34 5.74 11.26
C VAL A 179 -3.88 5.37 11.08
N ALA A 180 -3.47 4.19 11.57
CA ALA A 180 -2.14 3.64 11.31
C ALA A 180 -2.15 2.10 11.29
N TRP A 181 -1.35 1.52 10.38
CA TRP A 181 -1.17 0.08 10.23
C TRP A 181 0.20 -0.23 9.64
N ALA A 182 0.68 -1.46 9.84
CA ALA A 182 1.89 -1.97 9.19
C ALA A 182 1.67 -3.40 8.69
N ALA A 183 2.29 -3.76 7.56
CA ALA A 183 2.23 -5.10 7.00
C ALA A 183 3.65 -5.59 6.67
N LEU A 184 4.04 -6.71 7.26
CA LEU A 184 5.38 -7.28 7.17
C LEU A 184 5.46 -8.30 6.03
N SER A 185 6.34 -8.03 5.06
CA SER A 185 6.59 -8.95 3.96
C SER A 185 7.62 -10.02 4.33
N ARG A 186 8.70 -9.63 5.01
CA ARG A 186 9.79 -10.52 5.44
C ARG A 186 10.36 -10.12 6.78
N GLY A 187 10.89 -11.11 7.50
CA GLY A 187 11.58 -10.94 8.77
C GLY A 187 10.65 -11.06 9.98
N THR A 188 11.11 -10.52 11.10
CA THR A 188 10.43 -10.51 12.39
C THR A 188 10.70 -9.18 13.08
N VAL A 189 9.64 -8.48 13.52
CA VAL A 189 9.72 -7.12 14.07
C VAL A 189 8.95 -7.03 15.38
N ALA A 190 9.64 -6.66 16.46
CA ALA A 190 8.98 -6.26 17.69
C ALA A 190 8.42 -4.84 17.55
N VAL A 191 7.18 -4.61 18.03
CA VAL A 191 6.48 -3.34 17.89
C VAL A 191 6.08 -2.81 19.25
N GLY A 192 6.51 -1.59 19.57
CA GLY A 192 6.28 -0.97 20.88
C GLY A 192 6.90 -1.78 22.00
N GLU A 193 6.17 -1.93 23.13
CA GLU A 193 6.58 -2.71 24.29
C GLU A 193 6.24 -4.21 24.16
N LEU A 194 5.62 -4.65 23.04
CA LEU A 194 5.17 -6.03 22.82
C LEU A 194 6.31 -6.92 22.30
N ALA A 195 7.43 -6.94 23.02
CA ALA A 195 8.58 -7.80 22.68
C ALA A 195 8.22 -9.29 22.64
N ASP A 196 7.24 -9.72 23.45
CA ASP A 196 6.82 -11.12 23.58
C ASP A 196 5.89 -11.59 22.44
N ALA A 197 5.39 -10.67 21.62
CA ALA A 197 4.52 -10.98 20.48
C ALA A 197 4.91 -10.16 19.24
N PRO A 198 6.10 -10.41 18.66
CA PRO A 198 6.55 -9.67 17.48
C PRO A 198 5.65 -9.94 16.28
N MET A 199 5.66 -9.02 15.30
CA MET A 199 5.11 -9.26 13.97
C MET A 199 5.99 -10.27 13.22
N THR A 200 5.37 -11.18 12.51
CA THR A 200 6.03 -12.16 11.65
C THR A 200 5.67 -11.93 10.17
N ALA A 201 6.50 -12.46 9.26
CA ALA A 201 6.27 -12.32 7.82
C ALA A 201 4.85 -12.76 7.41
N GLY A 202 4.20 -11.97 6.56
CA GLY A 202 2.82 -12.15 6.10
C GLY A 202 1.76 -11.54 7.02
N GLU A 203 2.14 -10.98 8.17
CA GLU A 203 1.22 -10.39 9.13
C GLU A 203 1.00 -8.89 8.87
N MET A 204 -0.24 -8.44 9.06
CA MET A 204 -0.62 -7.04 9.16
C MET A 204 -1.11 -6.75 10.58
N VAL A 205 -0.71 -5.60 11.12
CA VAL A 205 -1.17 -5.08 12.42
C VAL A 205 -1.81 -3.71 12.26
N VAL A 206 -2.81 -3.44 13.08
CA VAL A 206 -3.48 -2.14 13.19
C VAL A 206 -3.13 -1.55 14.54
N PHE A 207 -2.82 -0.26 14.54
CA PHE A 207 -2.49 0.48 15.74
C PHE A 207 -3.71 1.21 16.29
N ASP A 208 -3.71 1.42 17.60
CA ASP A 208 -4.72 2.25 18.26
C ASP A 208 -4.58 3.71 17.82
N GLN A 209 -5.67 4.44 17.86
CA GLN A 209 -5.67 5.88 17.60
C GLN A 209 -4.87 6.59 18.69
N SER A 210 -3.72 7.12 18.31
CA SER A 210 -2.79 7.78 19.25
C SER A 210 -1.94 8.80 18.50
N ALA A 211 -1.60 9.88 19.16
CA ALA A 211 -0.57 10.82 18.72
C ALA A 211 0.85 10.35 19.06
N GLY A 212 0.99 9.18 19.69
CA GLY A 212 2.28 8.60 20.08
C GLY A 212 3.07 8.02 18.91
N GLY A 213 4.39 7.94 19.07
CA GLY A 213 5.26 7.26 18.12
C GLY A 213 5.05 5.76 18.11
N ILE A 214 5.25 5.14 16.96
CA ILE A 214 5.21 3.68 16.77
C ILE A 214 6.66 3.22 16.62
N SER A 215 7.15 2.48 17.63
CA SER A 215 8.53 1.99 17.63
C SER A 215 8.60 0.57 17.09
N PHE A 216 9.56 0.35 16.21
CA PHE A 216 9.85 -0.93 15.58
C PHE A 216 11.28 -1.34 15.91
N LYS A 217 11.50 -2.61 16.25
CA LYS A 217 12.83 -3.21 16.40
C LYS A 217 12.90 -4.52 15.62
N ALA A 218 13.73 -4.53 14.61
CA ALA A 218 13.93 -5.72 13.77
C ALA A 218 14.70 -6.79 14.56
N LEU A 219 14.13 -7.98 14.66
CA LEU A 219 14.80 -9.16 15.23
C LEU A 219 15.58 -9.93 14.15
N GLU A 220 15.18 -9.75 12.89
CA GLU A 220 15.82 -10.24 11.67
C GLU A 220 15.84 -9.11 10.64
N ASN A 221 16.55 -9.28 9.51
CA ASN A 221 16.41 -8.37 8.39
C ASN A 221 14.95 -8.34 7.94
N SER A 222 14.33 -7.18 7.99
CA SER A 222 12.88 -7.04 7.87
C SER A 222 12.48 -6.00 6.83
N GLU A 223 11.44 -6.33 6.07
CA GLU A 223 10.87 -5.49 5.02
C GLU A 223 9.36 -5.39 5.24
N PHE A 224 8.85 -4.18 5.42
CA PHE A 224 7.43 -3.93 5.67
C PHE A 224 6.96 -2.62 5.05
N VAL A 225 5.64 -2.49 4.94
CA VAL A 225 4.97 -1.24 4.60
C VAL A 225 4.22 -0.70 5.80
N LEU A 226 4.14 0.63 5.88
CA LEU A 226 3.42 1.35 6.92
C LEU A 226 2.53 2.40 6.28
N GLY A 227 1.25 2.40 6.63
CA GLY A 227 0.28 3.44 6.27
C GLY A 227 -0.17 4.22 7.48
N SER A 228 -0.29 5.54 7.35
CA SER A 228 -0.99 6.39 8.32
C SER A 228 -1.75 7.51 7.63
N ALA A 229 -2.88 7.93 8.18
CA ALA A 229 -3.74 8.93 7.56
C ALA A 229 -4.64 9.67 8.56
N VAL A 230 -5.13 10.83 8.12
CA VAL A 230 -6.38 11.38 8.64
C VAL A 230 -7.52 10.49 8.17
N GLN A 231 -8.40 10.08 9.07
CA GLN A 231 -9.51 9.21 8.74
C GLN A 231 -10.43 9.83 7.69
N HIS A 232 -10.74 9.05 6.64
CA HIS A 232 -11.67 9.47 5.59
C HIS A 232 -13.09 9.60 6.15
N PRO A 233 -13.74 10.78 6.01
CA PRO A 233 -14.98 11.07 6.73
C PRO A 233 -16.26 10.50 6.08
N HIS A 234 -16.15 9.94 4.87
CA HIS A 234 -17.29 9.46 4.10
C HIS A 234 -17.50 7.95 4.29
N ASP A 235 -18.73 7.49 4.08
CA ASP A 235 -19.04 6.08 3.97
C ASP A 235 -18.40 5.46 2.72
N LEU A 236 -18.25 4.14 2.72
CA LEU A 236 -17.77 3.38 1.57
C LEU A 236 -18.94 2.71 0.87
N VAL A 237 -19.25 3.15 -0.34
CA VAL A 237 -20.23 2.48 -1.22
C VAL A 237 -19.47 1.55 -2.14
N LEU A 238 -19.60 0.24 -1.91
CA LEU A 238 -18.83 -0.79 -2.58
C LEU A 238 -19.48 -1.18 -3.90
N GLY A 239 -18.68 -1.16 -4.97
CA GLY A 239 -18.99 -1.76 -6.26
C GLY A 239 -17.99 -2.85 -6.62
N ARG A 240 -18.15 -3.45 -7.80
CA ARG A 240 -17.19 -4.41 -8.32
C ARG A 240 -15.95 -3.63 -8.80
N TYR A 241 -14.81 -3.79 -8.12
CA TYR A 241 -13.54 -3.08 -8.38
C TYR A 241 -13.59 -1.56 -8.15
N SER A 242 -14.58 -1.08 -7.38
CA SER A 242 -14.76 0.35 -7.11
C SER A 242 -15.21 0.59 -5.67
N VAL A 243 -14.91 1.80 -5.18
CA VAL A 243 -15.41 2.32 -3.92
C VAL A 243 -15.70 3.79 -4.12
N HIS A 244 -16.92 4.21 -3.82
CA HIS A 244 -17.38 5.58 -3.92
C HIS A 244 -17.88 6.12 -2.58
N THR A 245 -18.13 7.42 -2.48
CA THR A 245 -18.64 8.05 -1.25
C THR A 245 -20.15 8.07 -1.18
N ASN A 246 -20.84 7.81 -2.29
CA ASN A 246 -22.31 7.76 -2.36
C ASN A 246 -22.78 6.86 -3.53
N PRO A 247 -24.05 6.36 -3.49
CA PRO A 247 -24.55 5.43 -4.51
C PRO A 247 -24.78 6.03 -5.91
N GLN A 248 -24.73 7.35 -6.04
CA GLN A 248 -24.94 8.06 -7.32
C GLN A 248 -23.61 8.37 -8.02
N ALA A 249 -22.49 8.21 -7.36
CA ALA A 249 -21.15 8.48 -7.89
C ALA A 249 -20.67 7.40 -8.84
#